data_c8e0dc940df62a5f7620ce498fa6cdf7
#
_entry.id   c8e0dc940df62a5f7620ce498fa6cdf7
#
_cell.length_a   1.000
_cell.length_b   1.000
_cell.length_c   1.000
_cell.angle_alpha   90.00
_cell.angle_beta   90.00
_cell.angle_gamma   90.00
#
_symmetry.space_group_name_H-M   'P 1'
#
loop_
_entity.id
_entity.type
_entity.pdbx_description
1 polymer ?
#
loop_
_entity_poly.entity_id
_entity_poly.type
_entity_poly.pdbx_seq_one_letter_code
_entity_poly.pdbx_strand_id
1 'polypeptide(L)'
;MKQKFTILFDLDGTLVDTAPDLMMAHNHVMKKFGYPTKSTEDIRNLVGKGAGALIGRSIWGQAKKEFSKVLDEKIKDEMVKEFVSFYGKNIVNESTLVTGVKEFLIWCKEQNISMAVCTNKQEHLSNDLLKKIGIYDFFEYVAGSDTFDYCKPDPNNVAPFFLECFRNIRWRCKKNYNDW
;
A
#
# COMPACT_ATOMS: atom_id res chain seq x y z
N MET A 1 33.59 -10.32 5.00
CA MET A 1 32.11 -10.57 4.87
C MET A 1 31.53 -9.47 4.01
N LYS A 2 30.90 -9.78 2.85
CA LYS A 2 30.19 -8.78 2.06
C LYS A 2 28.99 -8.31 2.90
N GLN A 3 28.86 -7.01 3.09
CA GLN A 3 27.73 -6.40 3.80
C GLN A 3 26.46 -6.73 3.00
N LYS A 4 25.51 -7.46 3.59
CA LYS A 4 24.22 -7.74 2.94
C LYS A 4 23.35 -6.50 3.12
N PHE A 5 22.97 -5.90 2.00
CA PHE A 5 22.00 -4.80 1.97
C PHE A 5 20.58 -5.35 1.86
N THR A 6 19.65 -4.64 2.47
CA THR A 6 18.21 -4.88 2.31
C THR A 6 17.57 -3.60 1.86
N ILE A 7 16.72 -3.66 0.82
CA ILE A 7 15.94 -2.53 0.35
C ILE A 7 14.49 -2.72 0.75
N LEU A 8 13.92 -1.71 1.39
CA LEU A 8 12.50 -1.65 1.72
C LEU A 8 11.82 -0.70 0.74
N PHE A 9 10.80 -1.20 0.05
CA PHE A 9 10.03 -0.45 -0.93
C PHE A 9 8.66 -0.06 -0.36
N ASP A 10 8.21 1.15 -0.65
CA ASP A 10 6.79 1.43 -0.64
C ASP A 10 6.14 0.83 -1.89
N LEU A 11 4.82 0.72 -1.91
CA LEU A 11 4.08 0.05 -2.97
C LEU A 11 3.38 1.05 -3.90
N ASP A 12 2.38 1.76 -3.37
CA ASP A 12 1.52 2.64 -4.15
C ASP A 12 2.28 3.90 -4.61
N GLY A 13 2.41 4.09 -5.92
CA GLY A 13 3.14 5.21 -6.53
C GLY A 13 4.67 5.04 -6.53
N THR A 14 5.20 3.96 -5.96
CA THR A 14 6.64 3.65 -5.92
C THR A 14 6.97 2.44 -6.80
N LEU A 15 6.40 1.28 -6.53
CA LEU A 15 6.54 0.08 -7.35
C LEU A 15 5.46 0.02 -8.43
N VAL A 16 4.25 0.41 -8.09
CA VAL A 16 3.06 0.31 -8.94
C VAL A 16 2.32 1.65 -8.96
N ASP A 17 2.00 2.15 -10.13
CA ASP A 17 1.04 3.23 -10.30
C ASP A 17 -0.37 2.67 -10.11
N THR A 18 -0.87 2.76 -8.90
CA THR A 18 -2.19 2.24 -8.50
C THR A 18 -3.28 3.31 -8.52
N ALA A 19 -2.94 4.56 -8.81
CA ALA A 19 -3.89 5.67 -8.72
C ALA A 19 -5.15 5.50 -9.61
N PRO A 20 -5.07 4.93 -10.83
CA PRO A 20 -6.28 4.71 -11.64
C PRO A 20 -7.29 3.79 -10.97
N ASP A 21 -6.87 2.64 -10.46
CA ASP A 21 -7.76 1.67 -9.81
C ASP A 21 -8.27 2.17 -8.44
N LEU A 22 -7.41 2.88 -7.69
CA LEU A 22 -7.81 3.55 -6.46
C LEU A 22 -8.85 4.65 -6.73
N MET A 23 -8.73 5.39 -7.84
CA MET A 23 -9.70 6.39 -8.28
C MET A 23 -11.04 5.73 -8.62
N MET A 24 -11.05 4.61 -9.34
CA MET A 24 -12.28 3.88 -9.65
C MET A 24 -12.99 3.43 -8.37
N ALA A 25 -12.26 2.83 -7.42
CA ALA A 25 -12.82 2.39 -6.15
C ALA A 25 -13.31 3.56 -5.30
N HIS A 26 -12.55 4.65 -5.24
CA HIS A 26 -12.96 5.88 -4.56
C HIS A 26 -14.26 6.43 -5.15
N ASN A 27 -14.34 6.57 -6.46
CA ASN A 27 -15.49 7.16 -7.14
C ASN A 27 -16.74 6.25 -7.08
N HIS A 28 -16.55 4.93 -7.03
CA HIS A 28 -17.64 4.00 -6.73
C HIS A 28 -18.28 4.31 -5.37
N VAL A 29 -17.45 4.44 -4.33
CA VAL A 29 -17.91 4.76 -2.97
C VAL A 29 -18.52 6.16 -2.91
N MET A 30 -17.86 7.17 -3.48
CA MET A 30 -18.38 8.54 -3.48
C MET A 30 -19.76 8.61 -4.09
N LYS A 31 -19.98 7.98 -5.26
CA LYS A 31 -21.29 7.92 -5.91
C LYS A 31 -22.35 7.23 -5.03
N LYS A 32 -22.00 6.08 -4.43
CA LYS A 32 -22.89 5.31 -3.56
C LYS A 32 -23.39 6.09 -2.35
N PHE A 33 -22.51 6.93 -1.77
CA PHE A 33 -22.81 7.72 -0.56
C PHE A 33 -23.16 9.18 -0.85
N GLY A 34 -23.32 9.58 -2.12
CA GLY A 34 -23.76 10.92 -2.52
C GLY A 34 -22.70 12.01 -2.40
N TYR A 35 -21.41 11.66 -2.50
CA TYR A 35 -20.29 12.60 -2.47
C TYR A 35 -19.71 12.85 -3.87
N PRO A 36 -19.05 14.00 -4.10
CA PRO A 36 -18.39 14.30 -5.36
C PRO A 36 -17.25 13.31 -5.69
N THR A 37 -17.12 12.98 -6.97
CA THR A 37 -16.02 12.17 -7.50
C THR A 37 -14.73 12.97 -7.63
N LYS A 38 -13.59 12.28 -7.78
CA LYS A 38 -12.26 12.86 -7.97
C LYS A 38 -11.60 12.35 -9.25
N SER A 39 -10.68 13.14 -9.79
CA SER A 39 -9.80 12.72 -10.87
C SER A 39 -8.70 11.77 -10.37
N THR A 40 -8.02 11.07 -11.29
CA THR A 40 -6.84 10.26 -10.95
C THR A 40 -5.73 11.11 -10.33
N GLU A 41 -5.53 12.33 -10.80
CA GLU A 41 -4.51 13.25 -10.26
C GLU A 41 -4.83 13.67 -8.81
N ASP A 42 -6.10 13.95 -8.51
CA ASP A 42 -6.51 14.23 -7.12
C ASP A 42 -6.22 13.04 -6.21
N ILE A 43 -6.45 11.82 -6.70
CA ILE A 43 -6.17 10.60 -5.93
C ILE A 43 -4.67 10.40 -5.72
N ARG A 44 -3.81 10.66 -6.71
CA ARG A 44 -2.34 10.60 -6.53
C ARG A 44 -1.87 11.43 -5.34
N ASN A 45 -2.45 12.62 -5.15
CA ASN A 45 -2.14 13.52 -4.04
C ASN A 45 -2.70 13.05 -2.68
N LEU A 46 -3.62 12.10 -2.66
CA LEU A 46 -4.27 11.57 -1.46
C LEU A 46 -3.74 10.21 -1.01
N VAL A 47 -3.08 9.47 -1.89
CA VAL A 47 -2.54 8.12 -1.63
C VAL A 47 -1.41 8.13 -0.58
N GLY A 48 -1.09 6.98 -0.02
CA GLY A 48 0.06 6.74 0.85
C GLY A 48 -0.24 6.65 2.35
N LYS A 49 -1.47 6.97 2.80
CA LYS A 49 -1.87 6.86 4.21
C LYS A 49 -2.99 5.83 4.48
N GLY A 50 -3.25 4.93 3.53
CA GLY A 50 -4.26 3.90 3.61
C GLY A 50 -5.68 4.36 3.27
N ALA A 51 -6.60 3.38 3.14
CA ALA A 51 -7.98 3.60 2.67
C ALA A 51 -8.78 4.55 3.56
N GLY A 52 -8.68 4.41 4.87
CA GLY A 52 -9.39 5.28 5.82
C GLY A 52 -8.98 6.75 5.72
N ALA A 53 -7.68 7.01 5.51
CA ALA A 53 -7.18 8.36 5.30
C ALA A 53 -7.57 8.92 3.92
N LEU A 54 -7.59 8.09 2.88
CA LEU A 54 -8.02 8.47 1.55
C LEU A 54 -9.48 8.95 1.56
N ILE A 55 -10.38 8.14 2.10
CA ILE A 55 -11.81 8.47 2.24
C ILE A 55 -11.99 9.72 3.12
N GLY A 56 -11.37 9.75 4.31
CA GLY A 56 -11.48 10.88 5.23
C GLY A 56 -11.01 12.21 4.61
N ARG A 57 -9.85 12.25 3.98
CA ARG A 57 -9.32 13.46 3.33
C ARG A 57 -10.20 13.91 2.15
N SER A 58 -10.78 12.98 1.42
CA SER A 58 -11.67 13.30 0.32
C SER A 58 -12.90 14.08 0.77
N ILE A 59 -13.43 13.73 1.93
CA ILE A 59 -14.66 14.32 2.48
C ILE A 59 -14.33 15.57 3.31
N TRP A 60 -13.39 15.47 4.25
CA TRP A 60 -13.04 16.60 5.13
C TRP A 60 -12.24 17.71 4.44
N GLY A 61 -11.46 17.42 3.40
CA GLY A 61 -10.81 18.43 2.58
C GLY A 61 -11.82 19.34 1.88
N GLN A 62 -13.03 18.87 1.64
CA GLN A 62 -14.16 19.64 1.09
C GLN A 62 -15.02 20.29 2.18
N ALA A 63 -15.14 19.66 3.37
CA ALA A 63 -15.97 20.12 4.48
C ALA A 63 -15.50 21.43 5.12
N LYS A 64 -14.25 21.84 4.92
CA LYS A 64 -13.77 23.16 5.38
C LYS A 64 -14.50 24.34 4.72
N LYS A 65 -15.28 24.11 3.65
CA LYS A 65 -16.01 25.17 2.93
C LYS A 65 -17.53 25.11 3.02
N GLU A 66 -18.16 23.94 3.23
CA GLU A 66 -19.62 23.85 3.09
C GLU A 66 -20.40 22.89 4.03
N PHE A 67 -19.77 22.02 4.79
CA PHE A 67 -20.47 21.02 5.58
C PHE A 67 -20.06 20.99 7.05
N SER A 68 -20.93 21.54 7.90
CA SER A 68 -20.90 21.37 9.37
C SER A 68 -21.41 19.99 9.85
N LYS A 69 -21.56 19.01 8.96
CA LYS A 69 -21.90 17.64 9.36
C LYS A 69 -20.62 16.87 9.59
N VAL A 70 -20.32 16.66 10.87
CA VAL A 70 -19.37 15.62 11.31
C VAL A 70 -19.81 14.33 10.63
N LEU A 71 -18.94 13.78 9.75
CA LEU A 71 -19.18 12.46 9.18
C LEU A 71 -19.21 11.48 10.36
N ASP A 72 -20.35 10.81 10.55
CA ASP A 72 -20.45 9.76 11.56
C ASP A 72 -19.36 8.72 11.28
N GLU A 73 -18.54 8.41 12.27
CA GLU A 73 -17.47 7.41 12.22
C GLU A 73 -18.00 6.08 11.63
N LYS A 74 -19.25 5.73 11.95
CA LYS A 74 -19.92 4.55 11.43
C LYS A 74 -20.11 4.59 9.91
N ILE A 75 -20.48 5.74 9.35
CA ILE A 75 -20.64 5.93 7.89
C ILE A 75 -19.26 5.83 7.22
N LYS A 76 -18.24 6.43 7.83
CA LYS A 76 -16.85 6.34 7.33
C LYS A 76 -16.37 4.90 7.28
N ASP A 77 -16.64 4.10 8.32
CA ASP A 77 -16.27 2.70 8.36
C ASP A 77 -16.99 1.87 7.28
N GLU A 78 -18.25 2.16 7.02
CA GLU A 78 -19.00 1.53 5.92
C GLU A 78 -18.40 1.90 4.56
N MET A 79 -18.04 3.16 4.36
CA MET A 79 -17.39 3.63 3.14
C MET A 79 -16.02 2.96 2.93
N VAL A 80 -15.22 2.82 3.98
CA VAL A 80 -13.92 2.15 3.92
C VAL A 80 -14.07 0.67 3.59
N LYS A 81 -15.04 -0.03 4.20
CA LYS A 81 -15.33 -1.43 3.90
C LYS A 81 -15.74 -1.63 2.43
N GLU A 82 -16.62 -0.76 1.93
CA GLU A 82 -17.04 -0.79 0.53
C GLU A 82 -15.86 -0.53 -0.42
N PHE A 83 -15.03 0.47 -0.09
CA PHE A 83 -13.82 0.79 -0.85
C PHE A 83 -12.88 -0.42 -0.95
N VAL A 84 -12.55 -1.04 0.18
CA VAL A 84 -11.66 -2.20 0.23
C VAL A 84 -12.23 -3.38 -0.56
N SER A 85 -13.54 -3.63 -0.41
CA SER A 85 -14.24 -4.71 -1.13
C SER A 85 -14.22 -4.48 -2.64
N PHE A 86 -14.57 -3.28 -3.10
CA PHE A 86 -14.58 -2.94 -4.52
C PHE A 86 -13.16 -2.96 -5.11
N TYR A 87 -12.20 -2.34 -4.42
CA TYR A 87 -10.81 -2.29 -4.86
C TYR A 87 -10.21 -3.69 -4.98
N GLY A 88 -10.42 -4.57 -3.99
CA GLY A 88 -9.91 -5.95 -4.03
C GLY A 88 -10.39 -6.76 -5.24
N LYS A 89 -11.63 -6.53 -5.69
CA LYS A 89 -12.18 -7.17 -6.91
C LYS A 89 -11.57 -6.60 -8.20
N ASN A 90 -11.07 -5.37 -8.18
CA ASN A 90 -10.62 -4.60 -9.34
C ASN A 90 -9.16 -4.14 -9.21
N ILE A 91 -8.33 -4.89 -8.50
CA ILE A 91 -7.03 -4.44 -8.00
C ILE A 91 -5.96 -4.21 -9.08
N VAL A 92 -6.12 -4.77 -10.29
CA VAL A 92 -5.22 -4.59 -11.45
C VAL A 92 -6.07 -4.52 -12.72
N ASN A 93 -6.87 -3.48 -12.88
CA ASN A 93 -7.55 -3.18 -14.14
C ASN A 93 -6.72 -2.21 -14.99
N GLU A 94 -6.25 -1.11 -14.35
CA GLU A 94 -5.50 -0.03 -14.98
C GLU A 94 -4.14 0.22 -14.30
N SER A 95 -3.88 -0.47 -13.16
CA SER A 95 -2.60 -0.36 -12.44
C SER A 95 -1.45 -0.92 -13.25
N THR A 96 -0.33 -0.21 -13.30
CA THR A 96 0.87 -0.60 -14.05
C THR A 96 2.13 -0.47 -13.20
N LEU A 97 3.18 -1.23 -13.55
CA LEU A 97 4.49 -1.03 -12.95
C LEU A 97 5.02 0.38 -13.28
N VAL A 98 5.63 1.02 -12.30
CA VAL A 98 6.39 2.25 -12.55
C VAL A 98 7.58 1.92 -13.45
N THR A 99 7.85 2.79 -14.42
CA THR A 99 8.92 2.60 -15.40
C THR A 99 10.27 2.34 -14.72
N GLY A 100 10.98 1.31 -15.14
CA GLY A 100 12.29 0.92 -14.60
C GLY A 100 12.25 0.03 -13.35
N VAL A 101 11.09 -0.17 -12.75
CA VAL A 101 10.96 -1.01 -11.53
C VAL A 101 11.37 -2.44 -11.80
N LYS A 102 10.89 -3.06 -12.87
CA LYS A 102 11.17 -4.47 -13.14
C LYS A 102 12.66 -4.71 -13.35
N GLU A 103 13.31 -3.85 -14.12
CA GLU A 103 14.73 -3.88 -14.39
C GLU A 103 15.55 -3.71 -13.10
N PHE A 104 15.14 -2.79 -12.24
CA PHE A 104 15.78 -2.55 -10.95
C PHE A 104 15.65 -3.75 -10.00
N LEU A 105 14.47 -4.38 -9.93
CA LEU A 105 14.25 -5.58 -9.09
C LEU A 105 15.10 -6.77 -9.58
N ILE A 106 15.22 -6.95 -10.90
CA ILE A 106 16.08 -7.97 -11.51
C ILE A 106 17.54 -7.70 -11.13
N TRP A 107 18.02 -6.48 -11.29
CA TRP A 107 19.37 -6.09 -10.90
C TRP A 107 19.64 -6.33 -9.40
N CYS A 108 18.71 -5.96 -8.51
CA CYS A 108 18.82 -6.22 -7.08
C CYS A 108 18.99 -7.72 -6.79
N LYS A 109 18.20 -8.57 -7.47
CA LYS A 109 18.28 -10.03 -7.32
C LYS A 109 19.63 -10.58 -7.77
N GLU A 110 20.17 -10.09 -8.91
CA GLU A 110 21.51 -10.46 -9.41
C GLU A 110 22.62 -10.03 -8.45
N GLN A 111 22.46 -8.90 -7.76
CA GLN A 111 23.40 -8.43 -6.75
C GLN A 111 23.23 -9.10 -5.37
N ASN A 112 22.30 -10.06 -5.23
CA ASN A 112 21.95 -10.73 -3.96
C ASN A 112 21.54 -9.72 -2.86
N ILE A 113 20.79 -8.68 -3.24
CA ILE A 113 20.20 -7.69 -2.35
C ILE A 113 18.83 -8.22 -1.90
N SER A 114 18.61 -8.34 -0.60
CA SER A 114 17.32 -8.69 -0.03
C SER A 114 16.32 -7.55 -0.23
N MET A 115 15.09 -7.90 -0.61
CA MET A 115 14.03 -6.91 -0.90
C MET A 115 12.78 -7.22 -0.09
N ALA A 116 12.13 -6.18 0.43
CA ALA A 116 10.84 -6.28 1.10
C ALA A 116 9.94 -5.09 0.76
N VAL A 117 8.64 -5.27 0.92
CA VAL A 117 7.64 -4.22 0.77
C VAL A 117 7.12 -3.81 2.15
N CYS A 118 7.06 -2.49 2.39
CA CYS A 118 6.47 -1.87 3.57
C CYS A 118 5.47 -0.80 3.15
N THR A 119 4.18 -1.08 3.28
CA THR A 119 3.12 -0.22 2.77
C THR A 119 1.99 0.03 3.78
N ASN A 120 1.27 1.13 3.63
CA ASN A 120 0.02 1.40 4.35
C ASN A 120 -1.22 0.76 3.70
N LYS A 121 -1.05 0.01 2.62
CA LYS A 121 -2.08 -0.87 2.06
C LYS A 121 -2.18 -2.14 2.93
N GLN A 122 -3.37 -2.71 3.07
CA GLN A 122 -3.56 -3.99 3.76
C GLN A 122 -2.72 -5.10 3.13
N GLU A 123 -2.18 -6.00 3.95
CA GLU A 123 -1.24 -7.05 3.51
C GLU A 123 -1.83 -7.93 2.43
N HIS A 124 -3.07 -8.40 2.60
CA HIS A 124 -3.72 -9.27 1.62
C HIS A 124 -3.88 -8.58 0.25
N LEU A 125 -4.28 -7.29 0.22
CA LEU A 125 -4.39 -6.51 -1.02
C LEU A 125 -3.01 -6.26 -1.66
N SER A 126 -1.98 -6.05 -0.84
CA SER A 126 -0.61 -5.88 -1.32
C SER A 126 -0.09 -7.15 -1.98
N ASN A 127 -0.31 -8.30 -1.35
CA ASN A 127 0.07 -9.60 -1.88
C ASN A 127 -0.66 -9.91 -3.20
N ASP A 128 -1.98 -9.62 -3.28
CA ASP A 128 -2.77 -9.85 -4.48
C ASP A 128 -2.32 -8.94 -5.64
N LEU A 129 -2.04 -7.66 -5.36
CA LEU A 129 -1.52 -6.71 -6.34
C LEU A 129 -0.18 -7.19 -6.90
N LEU A 130 0.78 -7.51 -6.02
CA LEU A 130 2.13 -7.94 -6.41
C LEU A 130 2.12 -9.24 -7.24
N LYS A 131 1.25 -10.19 -6.88
CA LYS A 131 1.07 -11.44 -7.63
C LYS A 131 0.49 -11.19 -9.00
N LYS A 132 -0.59 -10.42 -9.10
CA LYS A 132 -1.25 -10.13 -10.38
C LYS A 132 -0.38 -9.32 -11.32
N ILE A 133 0.44 -8.40 -10.80
CA ILE A 133 1.36 -7.60 -11.60
C ILE A 133 2.70 -8.32 -11.90
N GLY A 134 2.93 -9.49 -11.30
CA GLY A 134 4.04 -10.40 -11.61
C GLY A 134 5.39 -10.03 -11.00
N ILE A 135 5.40 -9.38 -9.82
CA ILE A 135 6.64 -9.05 -9.11
C ILE A 135 6.69 -9.58 -7.66
N TYR A 136 5.73 -10.38 -7.24
CA TYR A 136 5.67 -10.90 -5.87
C TYR A 136 6.93 -11.68 -5.46
N ASP A 137 7.48 -12.51 -6.35
CA ASP A 137 8.60 -13.41 -6.08
C ASP A 137 9.97 -12.70 -5.97
N PHE A 138 9.99 -11.39 -6.16
CA PHE A 138 11.19 -10.58 -5.87
C PHE A 138 11.35 -10.25 -4.38
N PHE A 139 10.27 -10.34 -3.59
CA PHE A 139 10.24 -9.88 -2.21
C PHE A 139 10.26 -11.05 -1.23
N GLU A 140 11.19 -10.98 -0.27
CA GLU A 140 11.27 -11.94 0.83
C GLU A 140 10.17 -11.73 1.87
N TYR A 141 9.64 -10.50 1.96
CA TYR A 141 8.62 -10.13 2.92
C TYR A 141 7.75 -8.97 2.41
N VAL A 142 6.46 -9.03 2.72
CA VAL A 142 5.50 -7.96 2.45
C VAL A 142 4.78 -7.62 3.76
N ALA A 143 4.95 -6.38 4.22
CA ALA A 143 4.25 -5.85 5.38
C ALA A 143 3.23 -4.79 4.95
N GLY A 144 1.96 -5.03 5.27
CA GLY A 144 0.86 -4.10 5.09
C GLY A 144 0.53 -3.32 6.36
N SER A 145 -0.52 -2.49 6.30
CA SER A 145 -0.97 -1.69 7.44
C SER A 145 -1.54 -2.51 8.61
N ASP A 146 -1.88 -3.75 8.37
CA ASP A 146 -2.48 -4.70 9.30
C ASP A 146 -1.53 -5.85 9.69
N THR A 147 -0.26 -5.78 9.27
CA THR A 147 0.76 -6.77 9.63
C THR A 147 1.28 -6.57 11.05
N PHE A 148 1.34 -5.32 11.52
CA PHE A 148 1.83 -4.92 12.84
C PHE A 148 0.86 -3.94 13.51
N ASP A 149 1.02 -3.70 14.81
CA ASP A 149 0.19 -2.77 15.59
C ASP A 149 0.39 -1.29 15.21
N TYR A 150 1.33 -0.98 14.34
CA TYR A 150 1.69 0.38 13.92
C TYR A 150 1.89 0.45 12.40
N CYS A 151 1.61 1.61 11.81
CA CYS A 151 1.77 1.88 10.39
C CYS A 151 2.47 3.23 10.13
N LYS A 152 2.97 3.43 8.89
CA LYS A 152 3.58 4.71 8.48
C LYS A 152 2.53 5.84 8.50
N PRO A 153 2.86 7.10 8.83
CA PRO A 153 4.18 7.70 9.10
C PRO A 153 4.39 8.08 10.57
N ASP A 154 3.72 7.48 11.55
CA ASP A 154 3.89 7.85 12.95
C ASP A 154 5.37 7.74 13.33
N PRO A 155 6.03 8.86 13.72
CA PRO A 155 7.46 8.86 14.04
C PRO A 155 7.78 7.97 15.26
N ASN A 156 6.82 7.73 16.15
CA ASN A 156 6.99 6.82 17.28
C ASN A 156 6.91 5.35 16.85
N ASN A 157 6.40 5.06 15.65
CA ASN A 157 6.10 3.73 15.15
C ASN A 157 6.88 3.34 13.89
N VAL A 158 7.44 4.33 13.15
CA VAL A 158 8.17 4.05 11.90
C VAL A 158 9.40 3.18 12.15
N ALA A 159 10.20 3.48 13.19
CA ALA A 159 11.39 2.71 13.50
C ALA A 159 11.08 1.26 13.91
N PRO A 160 10.12 0.97 14.81
CA PRO A 160 9.66 -0.38 15.08
C PRO A 160 9.16 -1.14 13.85
N PHE A 161 8.36 -0.49 12.99
CA PHE A 161 7.86 -1.08 11.75
C PHE A 161 9.01 -1.54 10.84
N PHE A 162 10.01 -0.69 10.60
CA PHE A 162 11.18 -1.04 9.81
C PHE A 162 12.04 -2.09 10.49
N LEU A 163 12.26 -2.00 11.81
CA LEU A 163 13.02 -2.99 12.57
C LEU A 163 12.38 -4.38 12.52
N GLU A 164 11.05 -4.45 12.58
CA GLU A 164 10.33 -5.70 12.51
C GLU A 164 10.40 -6.33 11.10
N CYS A 165 10.30 -5.52 10.05
CA CYS A 165 10.55 -5.97 8.67
C CYS A 165 11.96 -6.55 8.54
N PHE A 166 13.01 -5.86 9.07
CA PHE A 166 14.39 -6.35 9.06
C PHE A 166 14.58 -7.64 9.88
N ARG A 167 13.93 -7.76 11.03
CA ARG A 167 13.99 -8.99 11.85
C ARG A 167 13.38 -10.17 11.10
N ASN A 168 12.24 -10.00 10.48
CA ASN A 168 11.53 -11.06 9.72
C ASN A 168 12.34 -11.50 8.49
N ILE A 169 12.97 -10.58 7.75
CA ILE A 169 13.86 -10.90 6.64
C ILE A 169 15.08 -11.72 7.15
N ARG A 170 15.76 -11.25 8.20
CA ARG A 170 16.92 -11.96 8.79
C ARG A 170 16.55 -13.34 9.34
N TRP A 171 15.33 -13.51 9.84
CA TRP A 171 14.85 -14.78 10.40
C TRP A 171 14.55 -15.80 9.30
N ARG A 172 13.94 -15.37 8.19
CA ARG A 172 13.74 -16.24 7.02
C ARG A 172 15.05 -16.67 6.37
N CYS A 173 16.02 -15.77 6.24
CA CYS A 173 17.35 -16.12 5.76
C CYS A 173 18.07 -17.17 6.64
N LYS A 174 17.84 -17.18 7.97
CA LYS A 174 18.40 -18.19 8.87
C LYS A 174 17.74 -19.57 8.72
N LYS A 175 16.45 -19.63 8.44
CA LYS A 175 15.73 -20.91 8.22
C LYS A 175 16.21 -21.64 6.96
N ASN A 176 16.53 -20.90 5.89
CA ASN A 176 17.00 -21.48 4.63
C ASN A 176 18.49 -21.91 4.68
N TYR A 177 19.26 -21.54 5.72
CA TYR A 177 20.67 -21.95 5.87
C TYR A 177 20.88 -23.21 6.68
N ASN A 178 19.87 -23.72 7.39
CA ASN A 178 19.95 -24.93 8.20
C ASN A 178 19.40 -26.18 7.54
N ASP A 179 18.94 -26.07 6.27
CA ASP A 179 18.40 -27.19 5.48
C ASP A 179 19.36 -27.65 4.36
N TRP A 180 20.70 -27.40 4.52
CA TRP A 180 21.77 -27.93 3.68
C TRP A 180 22.79 -28.71 4.51
#